data_46819ac8c1b4730aabcecb1f024edf45
#
_entry.id   46819ac8c1b4730aabcecb1f024edf45
#
_cell.length_a   1.000
_cell.length_b   1.000
_cell.length_c   1.000
_cell.angle_alpha   90.00
_cell.angle_beta   90.00
_cell.angle_gamma   90.00
#
_symmetry.space_group_name_H-M   'P 1'
#
loop_
_entity.id
_entity.type
_entity.pdbx_description
1 polymer ?
#
loop_
_entity_poly.entity_id
_entity_poly.type
_entity_poly.pdbx_seq_one_letter_code
_entity_poly.pdbx_strand_id
1 'polypeptide(L)'
;MGLVTGMCLAHIGHTVTLVDVNEERVAALERGEIPIYEPHLESFLAKSADRLRFTTDLSSGLHDADVLFIAVDTPQGADGSADLSNIAAVARGIGRALADPVAPTRESPLVVVNKSTVPVGSGDYVSMLIREGVEEAGGGEANFRVVSNPEFLREGSAVYDSLFPDRIVVGADSREALDIMRALYKPVIEQSFPTELDPQDPRPKVAVPFVTTDLASAEMIKYAANAFLATKISFINEIASICELTGADVGNVAYGIGLDGRIGPRFLNAGIGWGGSCFPKDVAALRSVAGEYEHETPLLDATVAVNERQRKGVISKLQHELHTLKGKRVALLGLAFKPNTDDVREAPSLEIARILDSLGARVVGYDPVAGKAAARRMPSLKVVFDPYEALEGMHAAVVVTEWEELRGLDLDRAAALMDEPKVLVDGRTVLDPREVKAAGIRYRGFGRG
;
A
#
# COMPACT_ATOMS: atom_id res chain seq x y z
N MET A 1 8.56 -3.17 1.52
CA MET A 1 8.05 -4.36 2.26
C MET A 1 9.21 -5.14 2.87
N GLY A 2 10.20 -5.61 2.12
CA GLY A 2 11.34 -6.39 2.63
C GLY A 2 12.08 -5.73 3.79
N LEU A 3 12.38 -4.43 3.69
CA LEU A 3 13.05 -3.67 4.74
C LEU A 3 12.26 -3.70 6.07
N VAL A 4 10.96 -3.39 6.02
CA VAL A 4 10.10 -3.41 7.22
C VAL A 4 10.01 -4.80 7.82
N THR A 5 9.77 -5.83 6.98
CA THR A 5 9.71 -7.22 7.42
C THR A 5 11.02 -7.64 8.11
N GLY A 6 12.17 -7.35 7.48
CA GLY A 6 13.48 -7.72 8.05
C GLY A 6 13.78 -7.01 9.36
N MET A 7 13.48 -5.71 9.46
CA MET A 7 13.68 -4.96 10.72
C MET A 7 12.75 -5.45 11.83
N CYS A 8 11.49 -5.78 11.52
CA CYS A 8 10.56 -6.34 12.51
C CYS A 8 11.00 -7.75 12.97
N LEU A 9 11.50 -8.60 12.07
CA LEU A 9 12.05 -9.90 12.42
C LEU A 9 13.30 -9.76 13.32
N ALA A 10 14.19 -8.82 13.01
CA ALA A 10 15.36 -8.54 13.86
C ALA A 10 14.94 -8.04 15.25
N HIS A 11 13.91 -7.18 15.31
CA HIS A 11 13.37 -6.65 16.56
C HIS A 11 12.82 -7.76 17.48
N ILE A 12 12.15 -8.77 16.93
CA ILE A 12 11.61 -9.90 17.72
C ILE A 12 12.65 -10.98 18.04
N GLY A 13 13.93 -10.79 17.64
CA GLY A 13 15.07 -11.59 18.11
C GLY A 13 15.78 -12.43 17.06
N HIS A 14 15.40 -12.37 15.78
CA HIS A 14 16.09 -13.09 14.70
C HIS A 14 17.33 -12.33 14.21
N THR A 15 18.35 -13.07 13.73
CA THR A 15 19.45 -12.48 12.94
C THR A 15 19.00 -12.39 11.49
N VAL A 16 19.07 -11.19 10.91
CA VAL A 16 18.54 -10.92 9.58
C VAL A 16 19.59 -10.31 8.68
N THR A 17 19.79 -10.90 7.50
CA THR A 17 20.58 -10.30 6.42
C THR A 17 19.63 -9.77 5.35
N LEU A 18 19.68 -8.46 5.10
CA LEU A 18 18.93 -7.79 4.06
C LEU A 18 19.78 -7.69 2.81
N VAL A 19 19.29 -8.28 1.71
CA VAL A 19 19.98 -8.27 0.43
C VAL A 19 19.22 -7.34 -0.54
N ASP A 20 19.90 -6.36 -1.13
CA ASP A 20 19.34 -5.49 -2.15
C ASP A 20 20.38 -5.27 -3.26
N VAL A 21 19.97 -5.34 -4.52
CA VAL A 21 20.88 -5.12 -5.68
C VAL A 21 21.33 -3.67 -5.83
N ASN A 22 20.71 -2.73 -5.13
CA ASN A 22 21.02 -1.31 -5.17
C ASN A 22 22.10 -0.98 -4.12
N GLU A 23 23.34 -0.81 -4.59
CA GLU A 23 24.51 -0.48 -3.75
C GLU A 23 24.33 0.81 -2.93
N GLU A 24 23.71 1.85 -3.53
CA GLU A 24 23.47 3.12 -2.82
C GLU A 24 22.50 2.93 -1.66
N ARG A 25 21.47 2.09 -1.85
CA ARG A 25 20.50 1.76 -0.79
C ARG A 25 21.14 0.95 0.32
N VAL A 26 21.96 -0.03 -0.01
CA VAL A 26 22.72 -0.82 0.98
C VAL A 26 23.65 0.09 1.77
N ALA A 27 24.45 0.93 1.10
CA ALA A 27 25.35 1.87 1.75
C ALA A 27 24.62 2.90 2.64
N ALA A 28 23.43 3.36 2.26
CA ALA A 28 22.61 4.24 3.09
C ALA A 28 22.16 3.54 4.37
N LEU A 29 21.67 2.29 4.26
CA LEU A 29 21.23 1.48 5.40
C LEU A 29 22.38 1.16 6.35
N GLU A 30 23.60 0.90 5.86
CA GLU A 30 24.82 0.72 6.67
C GLU A 30 25.19 1.98 7.45
N ARG A 31 24.88 3.17 6.92
CA ARG A 31 25.04 4.45 7.63
C ARG A 31 23.89 4.77 8.60
N GLY A 32 22.87 3.90 8.68
CA GLY A 32 21.68 4.13 9.50
C GLY A 32 20.62 5.03 8.84
N GLU A 33 20.73 5.30 7.53
CA GLU A 33 19.81 6.11 6.76
C GLU A 33 18.71 5.25 6.16
N ILE A 34 17.43 5.55 6.45
CA ILE A 34 16.28 4.78 5.92
C ILE A 34 15.77 5.43 4.65
N PRO A 35 15.71 4.70 3.50
CA PRO A 35 15.34 5.26 2.21
C PRO A 35 13.83 5.36 1.97
N ILE A 36 13.00 5.14 3.00
CA ILE A 36 11.53 5.17 2.91
C ILE A 36 10.96 5.90 4.12
N TYR A 37 9.80 6.52 3.95
CA TYR A 37 9.04 7.10 5.07
C TYR A 37 8.11 6.03 5.68
N GLU A 38 8.45 5.56 6.87
CA GLU A 38 7.61 4.65 7.66
C GLU A 38 7.81 4.95 9.15
N PRO A 39 6.76 5.28 9.90
CA PRO A 39 6.85 5.57 11.32
C PRO A 39 7.55 4.44 12.12
N HIS A 40 8.38 4.82 13.08
CA HIS A 40 9.11 3.94 14.00
C HIS A 40 10.27 3.13 13.40
N LEU A 41 10.45 3.09 12.07
CA LEU A 41 11.44 2.22 11.43
C LEU A 41 12.87 2.59 11.82
N GLU A 42 13.19 3.90 11.96
CA GLU A 42 14.51 4.37 12.42
C GLU A 42 14.85 3.87 13.83
N SER A 43 13.86 3.90 14.74
CA SER A 43 14.03 3.37 16.09
C SER A 43 14.33 1.87 16.10
N PHE A 44 13.70 1.12 15.19
CA PHE A 44 13.91 -0.32 15.07
C PHE A 44 15.27 -0.67 14.48
N LEU A 45 15.73 0.10 13.49
CA LEU A 45 17.09 -0.03 12.97
C LEU A 45 18.12 0.16 14.09
N ALA A 46 17.99 1.24 14.87
CA ALA A 46 18.92 1.53 15.96
C ALA A 46 18.92 0.46 17.06
N LYS A 47 17.73 -0.07 17.43
CA LYS A 47 17.58 -1.08 18.50
C LYS A 47 18.00 -2.50 18.09
N SER A 48 18.05 -2.79 16.81
CA SER A 48 18.33 -4.14 16.28
C SER A 48 19.61 -4.20 15.45
N ALA A 49 20.44 -3.17 15.51
CA ALA A 49 21.65 -3.04 14.68
C ALA A 49 22.62 -4.24 14.83
N ASP A 50 22.67 -4.84 16.02
CA ASP A 50 23.50 -6.02 16.33
C ASP A 50 23.02 -7.31 15.63
N ARG A 51 21.77 -7.32 15.15
CA ARG A 51 21.13 -8.47 14.46
C ARG A 51 20.88 -8.23 12.98
N LEU A 52 21.22 -7.05 12.47
CA LEU A 52 21.02 -6.65 11.09
C LEU A 52 22.33 -6.65 10.32
N ARG A 53 22.29 -7.21 9.13
CA ARG A 53 23.37 -7.13 8.12
C ARG A 53 22.77 -6.66 6.81
N PHE A 54 23.52 -5.87 6.05
CA PHE A 54 23.11 -5.41 4.73
C PHE A 54 24.18 -5.84 3.73
N THR A 55 23.76 -6.28 2.53
CA THR A 55 24.69 -6.72 1.49
C THR A 55 24.02 -6.67 0.11
N THR A 56 24.85 -6.61 -0.93
CA THR A 56 24.41 -6.81 -2.31
C THR A 56 24.62 -8.26 -2.78
N ASP A 57 25.32 -9.07 -1.99
CA ASP A 57 25.65 -10.45 -2.32
C ASP A 57 24.63 -11.45 -1.74
N LEU A 58 23.85 -12.05 -2.64
CA LEU A 58 22.84 -13.06 -2.28
C LEU A 58 23.48 -14.32 -1.70
N SER A 59 24.63 -14.75 -2.21
CA SER A 59 25.31 -15.98 -1.75
C SER A 59 25.74 -15.87 -0.30
N SER A 60 26.34 -14.73 0.08
CA SER A 60 26.71 -14.46 1.47
C SER A 60 25.51 -14.37 2.39
N GLY A 61 24.38 -13.82 1.92
CA GLY A 61 23.14 -13.74 2.67
C GLY A 61 22.46 -15.10 2.89
N LEU A 62 22.73 -16.06 2.01
CA LEU A 62 22.14 -17.41 2.03
C LEU A 62 22.90 -18.40 2.91
N HIS A 63 24.17 -18.14 3.20
CA HIS A 63 25.08 -19.12 3.79
C HIS A 63 24.53 -19.74 5.10
N ASP A 64 24.06 -18.92 6.04
CA ASP A 64 23.57 -19.34 7.34
C ASP A 64 22.03 -19.19 7.50
N ALA A 65 21.31 -18.95 6.42
CA ALA A 65 19.88 -18.68 6.49
C ALA A 65 19.07 -19.98 6.59
N ASP A 66 18.18 -20.07 7.58
CA ASP A 66 17.14 -21.13 7.66
C ASP A 66 15.94 -20.76 6.78
N VAL A 67 15.63 -19.46 6.70
CA VAL A 67 14.48 -18.92 5.98
C VAL A 67 14.92 -17.75 5.11
N LEU A 68 14.56 -17.76 3.83
CA LEU A 68 14.81 -16.68 2.88
C LEU A 68 13.49 -16.10 2.41
N PHE A 69 13.32 -14.78 2.53
CA PHE A 69 12.13 -14.07 2.04
C PHE A 69 12.40 -13.41 0.68
N ILE A 70 11.61 -13.76 -0.34
CA ILE A 70 11.53 -13.03 -1.59
C ILE A 70 10.52 -11.89 -1.38
N ALA A 71 11.03 -10.65 -1.34
CA ALA A 71 10.25 -9.44 -1.05
C ALA A 71 10.55 -8.34 -2.07
N VAL A 72 10.57 -8.69 -3.34
CA VAL A 72 10.83 -7.80 -4.48
C VAL A 72 9.54 -7.25 -5.06
N ASP A 73 9.64 -6.15 -5.81
CA ASP A 73 8.49 -5.55 -6.48
C ASP A 73 7.95 -6.44 -7.60
N THR A 74 6.63 -6.47 -7.72
CA THR A 74 5.87 -7.11 -8.79
C THR A 74 5.01 -6.05 -9.47
N PRO A 75 5.60 -5.22 -10.37
CA PRO A 75 4.87 -4.15 -11.02
C PRO A 75 3.78 -4.69 -11.95
N GLN A 76 2.82 -3.84 -12.29
CA GLN A 76 1.78 -4.18 -13.24
C GLN A 76 2.32 -4.13 -14.66
N GLY A 77 2.13 -5.19 -15.44
CA GLY A 77 2.38 -5.25 -16.87
C GLY A 77 1.39 -4.41 -17.68
N ALA A 78 1.68 -4.21 -18.95
CA ALA A 78 0.84 -3.42 -19.85
C ALA A 78 -0.55 -4.05 -20.10
N ASP A 79 -0.66 -5.35 -19.97
CA ASP A 79 -1.89 -6.16 -20.09
C ASP A 79 -2.67 -6.30 -18.77
N GLY A 80 -2.16 -5.69 -17.70
CA GLY A 80 -2.75 -5.79 -16.36
C GLY A 80 -2.24 -6.96 -15.53
N SER A 81 -1.45 -7.87 -16.10
CA SER A 81 -0.81 -8.96 -15.37
C SER A 81 0.26 -8.46 -14.38
N ALA A 82 0.71 -9.33 -13.47
CA ALA A 82 1.86 -9.03 -12.62
C ALA A 82 3.16 -9.37 -13.36
N ASP A 83 4.10 -8.43 -13.44
CA ASP A 83 5.46 -8.70 -13.95
C ASP A 83 6.27 -9.45 -12.88
N LEU A 84 6.59 -10.71 -13.17
CA LEU A 84 7.34 -11.61 -12.30
C LEU A 84 8.84 -11.64 -12.62
N SER A 85 9.37 -10.76 -13.45
CA SER A 85 10.79 -10.76 -13.87
C SER A 85 11.74 -10.68 -12.67
N ASN A 86 11.44 -9.82 -11.68
CA ASN A 86 12.24 -9.72 -10.46
C ASN A 86 12.18 -11.00 -9.62
N ILE A 87 11.02 -11.63 -9.51
CA ILE A 87 10.84 -12.92 -8.83
C ILE A 87 11.69 -13.99 -9.53
N ALA A 88 11.61 -14.05 -10.85
CA ALA A 88 12.36 -15.03 -11.64
C ALA A 88 13.87 -14.86 -11.49
N ALA A 89 14.36 -13.62 -11.52
CA ALA A 89 15.78 -13.33 -11.34
C ALA A 89 16.29 -13.78 -9.95
N VAL A 90 15.54 -13.48 -8.89
CA VAL A 90 15.89 -13.88 -7.52
C VAL A 90 15.80 -15.39 -7.38
N ALA A 91 14.76 -16.06 -7.87
CA ALA A 91 14.59 -17.51 -7.75
C ALA A 91 15.75 -18.27 -8.45
N ARG A 92 16.13 -17.91 -9.68
CA ARG A 92 17.32 -18.49 -10.34
C ARG A 92 18.62 -18.16 -9.58
N GLY A 93 18.74 -16.96 -9.02
CA GLY A 93 19.87 -16.56 -8.19
C GLY A 93 20.02 -17.45 -6.95
N ILE A 94 18.90 -17.74 -6.26
CA ILE A 94 18.84 -18.68 -5.14
C ILE A 94 19.31 -20.07 -5.58
N GLY A 95 18.82 -20.57 -6.71
CA GLY A 95 19.23 -21.87 -7.27
C GLY A 95 20.75 -21.95 -7.52
N ARG A 96 21.32 -20.94 -8.17
CA ARG A 96 22.77 -20.87 -8.41
C ARG A 96 23.57 -20.82 -7.10
N ALA A 97 23.11 -20.07 -6.10
CA ALA A 97 23.76 -20.01 -4.80
C ALA A 97 23.68 -21.32 -4.01
N LEU A 98 22.58 -22.07 -4.13
CA LEU A 98 22.44 -23.40 -3.52
C LEU A 98 23.32 -24.46 -4.18
N ALA A 99 23.70 -24.28 -5.45
CA ALA A 99 24.59 -25.17 -6.22
C ALA A 99 26.07 -24.89 -5.96
N ASP A 100 26.42 -23.78 -5.24
CA ASP A 100 27.80 -23.44 -4.97
C ASP A 100 28.45 -24.56 -4.13
N PRO A 101 29.59 -25.15 -4.59
CA PRO A 101 30.30 -26.19 -3.84
C PRO A 101 30.78 -25.75 -2.43
N VAL A 102 30.90 -24.45 -2.19
CA VAL A 102 31.25 -23.87 -0.90
C VAL A 102 30.04 -23.65 0.00
N ALA A 103 28.82 -23.78 -0.56
CA ALA A 103 27.59 -23.69 0.23
C ALA A 103 27.55 -24.79 1.32
N PRO A 104 27.10 -24.47 2.54
CA PRO A 104 27.02 -25.46 3.60
C PRO A 104 26.04 -26.56 3.27
N THR A 105 26.40 -27.81 3.61
CA THR A 105 25.45 -28.93 3.56
C THR A 105 24.35 -28.68 4.60
N ARG A 106 23.09 -28.64 4.16
CA ARG A 106 21.93 -28.37 5.01
C ARG A 106 21.31 -29.65 5.51
N GLU A 107 21.21 -29.81 6.81
CA GLU A 107 20.45 -30.93 7.44
C GLU A 107 18.95 -30.67 7.27
N SER A 108 18.49 -29.44 7.47
CA SER A 108 17.11 -29.01 7.24
C SER A 108 16.98 -28.27 5.91
N PRO A 109 15.81 -28.30 5.25
CA PRO A 109 15.60 -27.60 4.00
C PRO A 109 15.65 -26.06 4.21
N LEU A 110 16.22 -25.34 3.24
CA LEU A 110 16.02 -23.89 3.17
C LEU A 110 14.53 -23.61 2.90
N VAL A 111 13.90 -22.83 3.76
CA VAL A 111 12.52 -22.36 3.51
C VAL A 111 12.56 -21.07 2.69
N VAL A 112 12.17 -21.15 1.42
CA VAL A 112 12.07 -20.00 0.52
C VAL A 112 10.66 -19.45 0.56
N VAL A 113 10.50 -18.29 1.15
CA VAL A 113 9.21 -17.66 1.40
C VAL A 113 8.90 -16.60 0.35
N ASN A 114 7.87 -16.82 -0.44
CA ASN A 114 7.33 -15.80 -1.32
C ASN A 114 6.47 -14.82 -0.51
N LYS A 115 7.03 -13.64 -0.22
CA LYS A 115 6.38 -12.56 0.53
C LYS A 115 5.75 -11.52 -0.40
N SER A 116 6.27 -11.37 -1.60
CA SER A 116 5.73 -10.50 -2.64
C SER A 116 4.30 -10.91 -2.99
N THR A 117 3.46 -9.94 -3.38
CA THR A 117 2.13 -10.23 -3.90
C THR A 117 2.26 -10.76 -5.32
N VAL A 118 1.89 -12.01 -5.52
CA VAL A 118 2.09 -12.76 -6.76
C VAL A 118 0.82 -13.51 -7.17
N PRO A 119 0.59 -13.76 -8.46
CA PRO A 119 -0.52 -14.58 -8.96
C PRO A 119 -0.52 -16.00 -8.40
N VAL A 120 -1.70 -16.62 -8.43
CA VAL A 120 -1.86 -18.04 -8.05
C VAL A 120 -1.00 -18.92 -8.96
N GLY A 121 -0.28 -19.88 -8.37
CA GLY A 121 0.69 -20.75 -9.05
C GLY A 121 2.13 -20.23 -9.01
N SER A 122 2.38 -19.05 -8.42
CA SER A 122 3.74 -18.49 -8.34
C SER A 122 4.65 -19.28 -7.40
N GLY A 123 4.12 -19.98 -6.40
CA GLY A 123 4.92 -20.86 -5.56
C GLY A 123 5.56 -22.00 -6.35
N ASP A 124 4.81 -22.65 -7.23
CA ASP A 124 5.31 -23.71 -8.12
C ASP A 124 6.31 -23.12 -9.14
N TYR A 125 6.00 -21.95 -9.69
CA TYR A 125 6.89 -21.25 -10.61
C TYR A 125 8.24 -20.90 -9.95
N VAL A 126 8.25 -20.39 -8.74
CA VAL A 126 9.48 -20.13 -7.96
C VAL A 126 10.25 -21.43 -7.73
N SER A 127 9.57 -22.51 -7.37
CA SER A 127 10.20 -23.82 -7.16
C SER A 127 10.88 -24.33 -8.43
N MET A 128 10.22 -24.19 -9.59
CA MET A 128 10.77 -24.57 -10.89
C MET A 128 12.04 -23.74 -11.20
N LEU A 129 11.97 -22.40 -11.05
CA LEU A 129 13.09 -21.51 -11.36
C LEU A 129 14.30 -21.71 -10.43
N ILE A 130 14.09 -22.06 -9.18
CA ILE A 130 15.19 -22.43 -8.26
C ILE A 130 15.89 -23.68 -8.79
N ARG A 131 15.15 -24.72 -9.21
CA ARG A 131 15.72 -25.95 -9.78
C ARG A 131 16.48 -25.67 -11.07
N GLU A 132 15.92 -24.86 -11.98
CA GLU A 132 16.62 -24.40 -13.18
C GLU A 132 17.96 -23.71 -12.83
N GLY A 133 17.96 -22.81 -11.83
CA GLY A 133 19.18 -22.14 -11.38
C GLY A 133 20.22 -23.08 -10.80
N VAL A 134 19.80 -24.16 -10.12
CA VAL A 134 20.70 -25.24 -9.64
C VAL A 134 21.32 -25.99 -10.82
N GLU A 135 20.51 -26.38 -11.80
CA GLU A 135 20.98 -27.10 -13.01
C GLU A 135 21.92 -26.23 -13.85
N GLU A 136 21.61 -24.97 -14.08
CA GLU A 136 22.46 -23.99 -14.80
C GLU A 136 23.86 -23.87 -14.16
N ALA A 137 23.93 -23.97 -12.82
CA ALA A 137 25.20 -23.91 -12.10
C ALA A 137 25.92 -25.26 -12.00
N GLY A 138 25.37 -26.34 -12.62
CA GLY A 138 25.94 -27.67 -12.57
C GLY A 138 25.78 -28.39 -11.22
N GLY A 139 24.85 -27.92 -10.36
CA GLY A 139 24.53 -28.51 -9.09
C GLY A 139 23.66 -29.76 -9.20
N GLY A 140 23.58 -30.51 -8.10
CA GLY A 140 22.70 -31.67 -7.95
C GLY A 140 21.35 -31.30 -7.33
N GLU A 141 20.77 -32.23 -6.56
CA GLU A 141 19.52 -31.98 -5.85
C GLU A 141 19.72 -30.99 -4.71
N ALA A 142 18.96 -29.89 -4.71
CA ALA A 142 18.98 -28.87 -3.65
C ALA A 142 17.85 -29.13 -2.63
N ASN A 143 18.20 -29.03 -1.34
CA ASN A 143 17.25 -29.21 -0.25
C ASN A 143 16.57 -27.88 0.12
N PHE A 144 15.41 -27.60 -0.47
CA PHE A 144 14.59 -26.41 -0.19
C PHE A 144 13.09 -26.71 -0.21
N ARG A 145 12.31 -25.82 0.40
CA ARG A 145 10.83 -25.84 0.35
C ARG A 145 10.34 -24.42 0.06
N VAL A 146 9.36 -24.31 -0.83
CA VAL A 146 8.71 -23.02 -1.14
C VAL A 146 7.48 -22.84 -0.25
N VAL A 147 7.29 -21.62 0.21
CA VAL A 147 6.19 -21.18 1.06
C VAL A 147 5.62 -19.89 0.50
N SER A 148 4.30 -19.79 0.42
CA SER A 148 3.59 -18.53 0.19
C SER A 148 3.19 -17.90 1.54
N ASN A 149 3.73 -16.72 1.84
CA ASN A 149 3.39 -15.96 3.04
C ASN A 149 3.07 -14.52 2.68
N PRO A 150 1.87 -14.28 2.13
CA PRO A 150 1.47 -12.93 1.71
C PRO A 150 1.46 -11.96 2.88
N GLU A 151 1.79 -10.70 2.59
CA GLU A 151 1.75 -9.62 3.55
C GLU A 151 0.40 -8.88 3.52
N PHE A 152 0.00 -8.33 4.64
CA PHE A 152 -1.21 -7.50 4.77
C PHE A 152 -0.88 -6.14 5.38
N LEU A 153 0.34 -5.67 5.14
CA LEU A 153 0.87 -4.44 5.70
C LEU A 153 0.27 -3.23 4.97
N ARG A 154 0.10 -2.15 5.71
CA ARG A 154 -0.34 -0.86 5.18
C ARG A 154 0.81 0.13 5.29
N GLU A 155 1.20 0.77 4.21
CA GLU A 155 2.17 1.87 4.23
C GLU A 155 1.77 2.92 5.28
N GLY A 156 2.72 3.45 6.04
CA GLY A 156 2.48 4.36 7.16
C GLY A 156 2.02 3.71 8.47
N SER A 157 1.83 2.39 8.47
CA SER A 157 1.59 1.56 9.67
C SER A 157 2.17 0.16 9.53
N ALA A 158 3.11 -0.05 8.62
CA ALA A 158 3.60 -1.37 8.27
C ALA A 158 4.41 -2.02 9.41
N VAL A 159 5.12 -1.22 10.22
CA VAL A 159 5.78 -1.70 11.44
C VAL A 159 4.75 -2.23 12.43
N TYR A 160 3.69 -1.46 12.69
CA TYR A 160 2.60 -1.88 13.56
C TYR A 160 1.91 -3.15 13.03
N ASP A 161 1.53 -3.16 11.74
CA ASP A 161 0.86 -4.29 11.11
C ASP A 161 1.73 -5.57 11.08
N SER A 162 3.07 -5.43 11.08
CA SER A 162 4.00 -6.56 11.16
C SER A 162 4.04 -7.20 12.54
N LEU A 163 3.93 -6.40 13.60
CA LEU A 163 4.03 -6.85 14.99
C LEU A 163 2.68 -7.23 15.60
N PHE A 164 1.60 -6.57 15.14
CA PHE A 164 0.24 -6.78 15.61
C PHE A 164 -0.72 -7.12 14.45
N PRO A 165 -0.40 -8.16 13.65
CA PRO A 165 -1.24 -8.50 12.50
C PRO A 165 -2.58 -9.10 12.94
N ASP A 166 -3.62 -8.89 12.12
CA ASP A 166 -4.92 -9.55 12.31
C ASP A 166 -4.82 -11.08 12.14
N ARG A 167 -3.90 -11.54 11.32
CA ARG A 167 -3.57 -12.96 11.04
C ARG A 167 -2.23 -13.07 10.31
N ILE A 168 -1.63 -14.24 10.39
CA ILE A 168 -0.49 -14.68 9.57
C ILE A 168 -0.99 -15.83 8.69
N VAL A 169 -0.85 -15.69 7.36
CA VAL A 169 -1.24 -16.73 6.40
C VAL A 169 0.02 -17.38 5.84
N VAL A 170 0.09 -18.71 5.89
CA VAL A 170 1.22 -19.48 5.38
C VAL A 170 0.69 -20.66 4.56
N GLY A 171 1.02 -20.66 3.26
CA GLY A 171 0.73 -21.75 2.34
C GLY A 171 1.98 -22.57 2.06
N ALA A 172 1.90 -23.89 2.23
CA ALA A 172 2.99 -24.80 1.89
C ALA A 172 2.49 -26.24 1.77
N ASP A 173 3.18 -27.05 0.97
CA ASP A 173 2.92 -28.48 0.83
C ASP A 173 3.74 -29.34 1.82
N SER A 174 4.65 -28.71 2.57
CA SER A 174 5.54 -29.36 3.52
C SER A 174 5.17 -29.02 4.96
N ARG A 175 4.90 -30.04 5.77
CA ARG A 175 4.67 -29.89 7.20
C ARG A 175 5.87 -29.30 7.92
N GLU A 176 7.09 -29.72 7.55
CA GLU A 176 8.33 -29.21 8.10
C GLU A 176 8.48 -27.71 7.85
N ALA A 177 8.20 -27.24 6.62
CA ALA A 177 8.21 -25.80 6.31
C ALA A 177 7.17 -25.01 7.13
N LEU A 178 5.97 -25.54 7.31
CA LEU A 178 4.95 -24.94 8.17
C LEU A 178 5.40 -24.82 9.62
N ASP A 179 6.08 -25.84 10.15
CA ASP A 179 6.57 -25.84 11.53
C ASP A 179 7.73 -24.82 11.71
N ILE A 180 8.64 -24.71 10.73
CA ILE A 180 9.70 -23.68 10.69
C ILE A 180 9.08 -22.29 10.67
N MET A 181 8.09 -22.04 9.80
CA MET A 181 7.40 -20.74 9.72
C MET A 181 6.64 -20.40 11.01
N ARG A 182 6.06 -21.39 11.65
CA ARG A 182 5.39 -21.20 12.95
C ARG A 182 6.41 -20.84 14.05
N ALA A 183 7.57 -21.46 14.05
CA ALA A 183 8.66 -21.14 14.99
C ALA A 183 9.19 -19.72 14.75
N LEU A 184 9.39 -19.33 13.50
CA LEU A 184 9.81 -17.97 13.11
C LEU A 184 8.85 -16.90 13.65
N TYR A 185 7.54 -17.11 13.46
CA TYR A 185 6.51 -16.14 13.87
C TYR A 185 6.04 -16.32 15.33
N LYS A 186 6.59 -17.28 16.09
CA LYS A 186 6.16 -17.58 17.45
C LYS A 186 6.07 -16.32 18.34
N PRO A 187 7.08 -15.42 18.38
CA PRO A 187 6.98 -14.21 19.20
C PRO A 187 5.80 -13.34 18.82
N VAL A 188 5.49 -13.20 17.52
CA VAL A 188 4.35 -12.43 17.02
C VAL A 188 3.03 -13.14 17.33
N ILE A 189 2.97 -14.47 17.14
CA ILE A 189 1.77 -15.27 17.46
C ILE A 189 1.41 -15.13 18.93
N GLU A 190 2.39 -15.26 19.82
CA GLU A 190 2.20 -15.23 21.28
C GLU A 190 2.23 -13.79 21.86
N GLN A 191 2.53 -12.77 21.03
CA GLN A 191 2.71 -11.38 21.45
C GLN A 191 3.72 -11.27 22.63
N SER A 192 4.84 -12.00 22.51
CA SER A 192 5.83 -12.20 23.58
C SER A 192 7.16 -11.46 23.34
N PHE A 193 7.15 -10.40 22.55
CA PHE A 193 8.29 -9.53 22.27
C PHE A 193 8.18 -8.18 23.00
N PRO A 194 9.32 -7.53 23.36
CA PRO A 194 9.31 -6.20 23.94
C PRO A 194 8.85 -5.17 22.88
N THR A 195 7.94 -4.27 23.26
CA THR A 195 7.52 -3.18 22.40
C THR A 195 7.21 -1.91 23.19
N GLU A 196 7.58 -0.77 22.60
CA GLU A 196 7.19 0.57 23.06
C GLU A 196 6.04 1.13 22.22
N LEU A 197 5.61 0.38 21.19
CA LEU A 197 4.44 0.76 20.39
C LEU A 197 3.19 0.54 21.23
N ASP A 198 2.49 1.64 21.50
CA ASP A 198 1.17 1.57 22.11
C ASP A 198 0.21 0.91 21.12
N PRO A 199 -0.46 -0.19 21.47
CA PRO A 199 -1.49 -0.76 20.62
C PRO A 199 -2.58 0.31 20.40
N GLN A 200 -2.65 0.88 19.21
CA GLN A 200 -3.69 1.86 18.84
C GLN A 200 -5.11 1.27 18.90
N ASP A 201 -5.20 -0.02 19.06
CA ASP A 201 -6.44 -0.77 19.27
C ASP A 201 -6.25 -1.62 20.52
N PRO A 202 -7.02 -1.41 21.61
CA PRO A 202 -6.94 -2.20 22.83
C PRO A 202 -7.50 -3.62 22.60
N ARG A 203 -6.99 -4.33 21.58
CA ARG A 203 -7.31 -5.74 21.40
C ARG A 203 -6.86 -6.49 22.64
N PRO A 204 -7.69 -7.38 23.19
CA PRO A 204 -7.23 -8.30 24.21
C PRO A 204 -5.99 -9.02 23.64
N LYS A 205 -4.98 -9.28 24.47
CA LYS A 205 -3.78 -10.10 24.09
C LYS A 205 -4.24 -11.52 23.77
N VAL A 206 -4.87 -11.68 22.62
CA VAL A 206 -5.26 -12.97 22.06
C VAL A 206 -4.15 -13.36 21.09
N ALA A 207 -3.76 -14.62 21.11
CA ALA A 207 -2.79 -15.15 20.16
C ALA A 207 -3.21 -14.80 18.72
N VAL A 208 -2.24 -14.32 17.92
CA VAL A 208 -2.50 -13.99 16.51
C VAL A 208 -2.82 -15.27 15.75
N PRO A 209 -3.95 -15.33 15.02
CA PRO A 209 -4.29 -16.49 14.21
C PRO A 209 -3.19 -16.82 13.19
N PHE A 210 -2.68 -18.05 13.23
CA PHE A 210 -1.74 -18.57 12.25
C PHE A 210 -2.47 -19.56 11.36
N VAL A 211 -2.81 -19.09 10.16
CA VAL A 211 -3.62 -19.82 9.17
C VAL A 211 -2.69 -20.59 8.25
N THR A 212 -2.82 -21.91 8.22
CA THR A 212 -2.06 -22.80 7.32
C THR A 212 -2.96 -23.29 6.20
N THR A 213 -2.45 -23.30 4.97
CA THR A 213 -3.17 -23.74 3.78
C THR A 213 -2.17 -24.21 2.70
N ASP A 214 -2.64 -24.56 1.51
CA ASP A 214 -1.83 -24.79 0.31
C ASP A 214 -1.30 -23.48 -0.28
N LEU A 215 -0.33 -23.58 -1.21
CA LEU A 215 0.30 -22.44 -1.85
C LEU A 215 -0.73 -21.54 -2.59
N ALA A 216 -1.56 -22.15 -3.42
CA ALA A 216 -2.53 -21.44 -4.26
C ALA A 216 -3.57 -20.69 -3.42
N SER A 217 -4.08 -21.31 -2.35
CA SER A 217 -5.04 -20.65 -1.44
C SER A 217 -4.40 -19.46 -0.70
N ALA A 218 -3.14 -19.57 -0.27
CA ALA A 218 -2.45 -18.46 0.39
C ALA A 218 -2.28 -17.26 -0.56
N GLU A 219 -1.91 -17.51 -1.81
CA GLU A 219 -1.79 -16.48 -2.86
C GLU A 219 -3.15 -15.84 -3.16
N MET A 220 -4.20 -16.64 -3.33
CA MET A 220 -5.56 -16.15 -3.58
C MET A 220 -6.10 -15.32 -2.43
N ILE A 221 -5.83 -15.68 -1.17
CA ILE A 221 -6.29 -14.92 0.02
C ILE A 221 -5.82 -13.46 -0.05
N LYS A 222 -4.60 -13.20 -0.51
CA LYS A 222 -4.09 -11.82 -0.65
C LYS A 222 -4.88 -11.03 -1.68
N TYR A 223 -5.05 -11.58 -2.88
CA TYR A 223 -5.80 -10.91 -3.95
C TYR A 223 -7.27 -10.70 -3.59
N ALA A 224 -7.92 -11.73 -3.06
CA ALA A 224 -9.31 -11.66 -2.64
C ALA A 224 -9.52 -10.60 -1.54
N ALA A 225 -8.61 -10.52 -0.56
CA ALA A 225 -8.69 -9.51 0.50
C ALA A 225 -8.59 -8.09 -0.08
N ASN A 226 -7.61 -7.81 -0.94
CA ASN A 226 -7.43 -6.49 -1.52
C ASN A 226 -8.58 -6.11 -2.49
N ALA A 227 -9.05 -7.06 -3.29
CA ALA A 227 -10.20 -6.86 -4.18
C ALA A 227 -11.49 -6.56 -3.38
N PHE A 228 -11.72 -7.27 -2.27
CA PHE A 228 -12.88 -7.03 -1.42
C PHE A 228 -12.82 -5.65 -0.73
N LEU A 229 -11.64 -5.24 -0.24
CA LEU A 229 -11.46 -3.92 0.36
C LEU A 229 -11.68 -2.79 -0.68
N ALA A 230 -11.18 -2.96 -1.90
CA ALA A 230 -11.43 -2.04 -3.00
C ALA A 230 -12.93 -1.97 -3.34
N THR A 231 -13.62 -3.12 -3.36
CA THR A 231 -15.07 -3.20 -3.58
C THR A 231 -15.86 -2.49 -2.48
N LYS A 232 -15.47 -2.61 -1.20
CA LYS A 232 -16.13 -1.87 -0.10
C LYS A 232 -16.06 -0.36 -0.32
N ILE A 233 -14.90 0.17 -0.73
CA ILE A 233 -14.75 1.60 -1.01
C ILE A 233 -15.58 2.00 -2.24
N SER A 234 -15.56 1.22 -3.30
CA SER A 234 -16.37 1.50 -4.49
C SER A 234 -17.86 1.41 -4.19
N PHE A 235 -18.30 0.45 -3.37
CA PHE A 235 -19.68 0.34 -2.92
C PHE A 235 -20.16 1.60 -2.18
N ILE A 236 -19.43 2.06 -1.16
CA ILE A 236 -19.84 3.26 -0.43
C ILE A 236 -19.77 4.53 -1.29
N ASN A 237 -18.89 4.58 -2.28
CA ASN A 237 -18.82 5.65 -3.25
C ASN A 237 -20.04 5.68 -4.21
N GLU A 238 -20.54 4.51 -4.60
CA GLU A 238 -21.78 4.42 -5.35
C GLU A 238 -22.98 4.88 -4.50
N ILE A 239 -23.05 4.43 -3.23
CA ILE A 239 -24.05 4.90 -2.27
C ILE A 239 -23.95 6.42 -2.05
N ALA A 240 -22.74 6.99 -1.97
CA ALA A 240 -22.54 8.44 -1.88
C ALA A 240 -23.18 9.21 -3.04
N SER A 241 -23.04 8.70 -4.25
CA SER A 241 -23.70 9.28 -5.44
C SER A 241 -25.23 9.25 -5.33
N ILE A 242 -25.79 8.17 -4.78
CA ILE A 242 -27.24 8.06 -4.53
C ILE A 242 -27.66 9.04 -3.42
N CYS A 243 -26.85 9.18 -2.35
CA CYS A 243 -27.12 10.13 -1.28
C CYS A 243 -27.18 11.58 -1.81
N GLU A 244 -26.30 11.99 -2.73
CA GLU A 244 -26.36 13.32 -3.36
C GLU A 244 -27.68 13.56 -4.10
N LEU A 245 -28.26 12.53 -4.73
CA LEU A 245 -29.52 12.63 -5.47
C LEU A 245 -30.75 12.64 -4.55
N THR A 246 -30.66 11.98 -3.38
CA THR A 246 -31.79 11.78 -2.49
C THR A 246 -31.80 12.71 -1.28
N GLY A 247 -30.70 13.47 -1.07
CA GLY A 247 -30.54 14.34 0.10
C GLY A 247 -30.13 13.61 1.38
N ALA A 248 -29.74 12.32 1.29
CA ALA A 248 -29.19 11.59 2.41
C ALA A 248 -27.72 12.00 2.67
N ASP A 249 -27.21 11.76 3.89
CA ASP A 249 -25.81 11.93 4.26
C ASP A 249 -25.10 10.57 4.26
N VAL A 250 -24.10 10.41 3.42
CA VAL A 250 -23.36 9.14 3.29
C VAL A 250 -22.59 8.77 4.58
N GLY A 251 -22.18 9.74 5.38
CA GLY A 251 -21.52 9.48 6.66
C GLY A 251 -22.48 8.78 7.65
N ASN A 252 -23.74 9.24 7.72
CA ASN A 252 -24.78 8.60 8.53
C ASN A 252 -25.11 7.20 8.00
N VAL A 253 -25.17 7.04 6.67
CA VAL A 253 -25.41 5.73 6.03
C VAL A 253 -24.25 4.78 6.35
N ALA A 254 -23.00 5.20 6.13
CA ALA A 254 -21.81 4.40 6.40
C ALA A 254 -21.69 4.00 7.88
N TYR A 255 -21.99 4.94 8.79
CA TYR A 255 -22.05 4.67 10.22
C TYR A 255 -23.13 3.63 10.55
N GLY A 256 -24.35 3.82 10.05
CA GLY A 256 -25.47 2.94 10.34
C GLY A 256 -25.24 1.49 9.87
N ILE A 257 -24.80 1.31 8.60
CA ILE A 257 -24.49 -0.03 8.10
C ILE A 257 -23.22 -0.62 8.73
N GLY A 258 -22.25 0.21 9.10
CA GLY A 258 -21.00 -0.20 9.73
C GLY A 258 -21.17 -0.78 11.15
N LEU A 259 -22.27 -0.48 11.84
CA LEU A 259 -22.61 -1.06 13.14
C LEU A 259 -23.02 -2.53 13.06
N ASP A 260 -23.45 -3.00 11.86
CA ASP A 260 -23.69 -4.43 11.66
C ASP A 260 -22.36 -5.19 11.64
N GLY A 261 -22.13 -6.09 12.60
CA GLY A 261 -20.90 -6.89 12.70
C GLY A 261 -20.58 -7.73 11.47
N ARG A 262 -21.57 -8.02 10.60
CA ARG A 262 -21.36 -8.73 9.32
C ARG A 262 -20.72 -7.83 8.27
N ILE A 263 -20.87 -6.50 8.37
CA ILE A 263 -20.34 -5.50 7.44
C ILE A 263 -19.06 -4.88 8.01
N GLY A 264 -19.13 -4.39 9.24
CA GLY A 264 -18.06 -3.69 9.94
C GLY A 264 -17.78 -2.27 9.39
N PRO A 265 -17.27 -1.34 10.21
CA PRO A 265 -17.16 0.07 9.87
C PRO A 265 -15.96 0.42 8.95
N ARG A 266 -14.97 -0.45 8.84
CA ARG A 266 -13.74 -0.17 8.09
C ARG A 266 -13.99 -0.21 6.58
N PHE A 267 -13.30 0.68 5.83
CA PHE A 267 -13.38 0.81 4.36
C PHE A 267 -14.76 1.25 3.84
N LEU A 268 -15.50 2.01 4.65
CA LEU A 268 -16.78 2.65 4.27
C LEU A 268 -16.68 4.19 4.20
N ASN A 269 -15.49 4.74 3.99
CA ASN A 269 -15.30 6.17 3.82
C ASN A 269 -15.48 6.54 2.35
N ALA A 270 -16.53 7.29 2.03
CA ALA A 270 -16.78 7.81 0.71
C ALA A 270 -15.83 8.96 0.36
N GLY A 271 -15.50 9.13 -0.92
CA GLY A 271 -14.63 10.20 -1.42
C GLY A 271 -14.20 9.99 -2.86
N ILE A 272 -13.01 10.47 -3.20
CA ILE A 272 -12.45 10.44 -4.56
C ILE A 272 -11.94 9.07 -5.02
N GLY A 273 -12.19 8.03 -4.25
CA GLY A 273 -11.79 6.66 -4.58
C GLY A 273 -10.43 6.25 -4.00
N TRP A 274 -10.03 5.04 -4.37
CA TRP A 274 -8.79 4.40 -3.93
C TRP A 274 -7.69 4.51 -4.99
N GLY A 275 -6.44 4.44 -4.54
CA GLY A 275 -5.23 4.44 -5.33
C GLY A 275 -4.12 3.68 -4.61
N GLY A 276 -2.87 4.12 -4.79
CA GLY A 276 -1.71 3.51 -4.18
C GLY A 276 -1.17 2.31 -4.95
N SER A 277 -0.12 1.73 -4.43
CA SER A 277 0.64 0.66 -5.09
C SER A 277 -0.02 -0.71 -5.08
N CYS A 278 -1.06 -0.94 -4.25
CA CYS A 278 -1.61 -2.28 -4.03
C CYS A 278 -2.94 -2.50 -4.77
N PHE A 279 -4.00 -1.75 -4.43
CA PHE A 279 -5.34 -2.03 -4.96
C PHE A 279 -5.43 -2.01 -6.48
N PRO A 280 -4.87 -1.00 -7.20
CA PRO A 280 -4.95 -0.98 -8.66
C PRO A 280 -4.34 -2.22 -9.30
N LYS A 281 -3.10 -2.54 -8.93
CA LYS A 281 -2.38 -3.67 -9.52
C LYS A 281 -2.97 -5.03 -9.14
N ASP A 282 -3.41 -5.19 -7.86
CA ASP A 282 -3.90 -6.49 -7.38
C ASP A 282 -5.28 -6.82 -7.96
N VAL A 283 -6.15 -5.81 -8.10
CA VAL A 283 -7.45 -5.98 -8.79
C VAL A 283 -7.22 -6.28 -10.27
N ALA A 284 -6.28 -5.59 -10.93
CA ALA A 284 -5.95 -5.84 -12.34
C ALA A 284 -5.37 -7.25 -12.52
N ALA A 285 -4.43 -7.67 -11.66
CA ALA A 285 -3.83 -9.01 -11.72
C ALA A 285 -4.87 -10.12 -11.49
N LEU A 286 -5.80 -9.94 -10.54
CA LEU A 286 -6.87 -10.92 -10.31
C LEU A 286 -7.80 -11.04 -11.52
N ARG A 287 -8.12 -9.93 -12.20
CA ARG A 287 -8.89 -9.91 -13.45
C ARG A 287 -8.12 -10.61 -14.59
N SER A 288 -6.82 -10.35 -14.69
CA SER A 288 -5.94 -11.01 -15.68
C SER A 288 -5.92 -12.51 -15.49
N VAL A 289 -5.69 -12.98 -14.26
CA VAL A 289 -5.72 -14.42 -13.92
C VAL A 289 -7.07 -15.05 -14.27
N ALA A 290 -8.20 -14.39 -13.93
CA ALA A 290 -9.52 -14.90 -14.31
C ALA A 290 -9.69 -14.99 -15.83
N GLY A 291 -9.16 -14.03 -16.58
CA GLY A 291 -9.17 -14.01 -18.05
C GLY A 291 -8.40 -15.17 -18.68
N GLU A 292 -7.30 -15.62 -18.06
CA GLU A 292 -6.53 -16.80 -18.51
C GLU A 292 -7.38 -18.08 -18.47
N TYR A 293 -8.39 -18.12 -17.59
CA TYR A 293 -9.39 -19.20 -17.49
C TYR A 293 -10.71 -18.88 -18.18
N GLU A 294 -10.75 -17.87 -19.06
CA GLU A 294 -11.94 -17.42 -19.77
C GLU A 294 -13.10 -17.05 -18.82
N HIS A 295 -12.81 -16.58 -17.60
CA HIS A 295 -13.79 -16.23 -16.59
C HIS A 295 -13.97 -14.72 -16.47
N GLU A 296 -15.21 -14.24 -16.66
CA GLU A 296 -15.56 -12.82 -16.48
C GLU A 296 -15.62 -12.43 -15.00
N THR A 297 -15.22 -11.19 -14.70
CA THR A 297 -15.20 -10.64 -13.33
C THR A 297 -16.08 -9.39 -13.19
N PRO A 298 -17.41 -9.46 -13.44
CA PRO A 298 -18.26 -8.27 -13.54
C PRO A 298 -18.30 -7.43 -12.26
N LEU A 299 -18.13 -8.04 -11.08
CA LEU A 299 -18.05 -7.32 -9.81
C LEU A 299 -16.77 -6.48 -9.71
N LEU A 300 -15.64 -7.02 -10.14
CA LEU A 300 -14.36 -6.30 -10.13
C LEU A 300 -14.33 -5.20 -11.20
N ASP A 301 -14.94 -5.46 -12.36
CA ASP A 301 -15.11 -4.48 -13.42
C ASP A 301 -15.94 -3.29 -12.95
N ALA A 302 -17.07 -3.55 -12.29
CA ALA A 302 -17.90 -2.51 -11.68
C ALA A 302 -17.13 -1.74 -10.58
N THR A 303 -16.35 -2.45 -9.75
CA THR A 303 -15.51 -1.85 -8.71
C THR A 303 -14.52 -0.82 -9.28
N VAL A 304 -13.83 -1.17 -10.37
CA VAL A 304 -12.89 -0.26 -11.07
C VAL A 304 -13.65 0.90 -11.72
N ALA A 305 -14.74 0.62 -12.43
CA ALA A 305 -15.53 1.66 -13.11
C ALA A 305 -16.11 2.70 -12.15
N VAL A 306 -16.57 2.29 -10.98
CA VAL A 306 -17.01 3.22 -9.92
C VAL A 306 -15.85 4.06 -9.43
N ASN A 307 -14.68 3.47 -9.17
CA ASN A 307 -13.49 4.18 -8.71
C ASN A 307 -13.03 5.28 -9.69
N GLU A 308 -12.97 4.97 -10.96
CA GLU A 308 -12.64 5.96 -12.01
C GLU A 308 -13.66 7.11 -12.09
N ARG A 309 -14.94 6.81 -11.89
CA ARG A 309 -16.01 7.80 -11.87
C ARG A 309 -15.83 8.82 -10.74
N GLN A 310 -15.36 8.38 -9.57
CA GLN A 310 -15.15 9.26 -8.42
C GLN A 310 -14.12 10.35 -8.71
N ARG A 311 -13.02 10.02 -9.38
CA ARG A 311 -11.98 11.01 -9.76
C ARG A 311 -12.53 12.06 -10.72
N LYS A 312 -13.34 11.63 -11.70
CA LYS A 312 -14.05 12.52 -12.63
C LYS A 312 -15.09 13.39 -11.90
N GLY A 313 -15.66 12.89 -10.80
CA GLY A 313 -16.61 13.61 -9.96
C GLY A 313 -16.04 14.90 -9.37
N VAL A 314 -14.74 14.94 -9.04
CA VAL A 314 -14.05 16.18 -8.63
C VAL A 314 -14.13 17.24 -9.72
N ILE A 315 -13.82 16.86 -10.95
CA ILE A 315 -13.83 17.76 -12.11
C ILE A 315 -15.24 18.30 -12.35
N SER A 316 -16.25 17.43 -12.32
CA SER A 316 -17.66 17.82 -12.49
C SER A 316 -18.13 18.81 -11.42
N LYS A 317 -17.74 18.59 -10.13
CA LYS A 317 -18.06 19.50 -9.03
C LYS A 317 -17.40 20.87 -9.20
N LEU A 318 -16.13 20.92 -9.62
CA LEU A 318 -15.42 22.15 -9.92
C LEU A 318 -16.06 22.88 -11.12
N GLN A 319 -16.41 22.16 -12.19
CA GLN A 319 -17.07 22.76 -13.36
C GLN A 319 -18.45 23.33 -13.02
N HIS A 320 -19.20 22.66 -12.14
CA HIS A 320 -20.50 23.17 -11.69
C HIS A 320 -20.36 24.53 -10.99
N GLU A 321 -19.34 24.72 -10.15
CA GLU A 321 -19.13 25.96 -9.39
C GLU A 321 -18.38 27.05 -10.15
N LEU A 322 -17.42 26.67 -10.99
CA LEU A 322 -16.54 27.61 -11.69
C LEU A 322 -16.98 27.88 -13.14
N HIS A 323 -17.96 27.12 -13.67
CA HIS A 323 -18.47 27.11 -15.05
C HIS A 323 -17.40 26.74 -16.08
N THR A 324 -16.22 27.33 -16.04
CA THR A 324 -15.06 26.98 -16.88
C THR A 324 -13.84 26.76 -16.00
N LEU A 325 -13.00 25.81 -16.39
CA LEU A 325 -11.73 25.55 -15.69
C LEU A 325 -10.55 26.26 -16.35
N LYS A 326 -10.69 26.67 -17.62
CA LYS A 326 -9.63 27.39 -18.34
C LYS A 326 -9.26 28.69 -17.63
N GLY A 327 -7.99 28.82 -17.26
CA GLY A 327 -7.43 29.98 -16.55
C GLY A 327 -7.78 30.05 -15.05
N LYS A 328 -8.55 29.10 -14.51
CA LYS A 328 -8.83 29.02 -13.07
C LYS A 328 -7.60 28.50 -12.32
N ARG A 329 -7.43 28.94 -11.08
CA ARG A 329 -6.38 28.51 -10.14
C ARG A 329 -7.01 27.55 -9.14
N VAL A 330 -6.43 26.36 -9.01
CA VAL A 330 -6.95 25.27 -8.15
C VAL A 330 -5.84 24.72 -7.27
N ALA A 331 -6.04 24.70 -5.96
CA ALA A 331 -5.17 24.06 -5.02
C ALA A 331 -5.57 22.57 -4.83
N LEU A 332 -4.59 21.66 -4.82
CA LEU A 332 -4.77 20.29 -4.38
C LEU A 332 -4.11 20.14 -3.00
N LEU A 333 -4.92 19.90 -1.97
CA LEU A 333 -4.48 19.73 -0.60
C LEU A 333 -4.33 18.23 -0.30
N GLY A 334 -3.09 17.78 -0.24
CA GLY A 334 -2.68 16.39 -0.19
C GLY A 334 -2.35 15.83 -1.59
N LEU A 335 -1.19 15.19 -1.73
CA LEU A 335 -0.70 14.60 -2.98
C LEU A 335 -0.43 13.10 -2.85
N ALA A 336 -0.10 12.60 -1.65
CA ALA A 336 -0.02 11.17 -1.36
C ALA A 336 -1.39 10.50 -1.55
N PHE A 337 -1.39 9.20 -1.88
CA PHE A 337 -2.65 8.47 -2.07
C PHE A 337 -3.44 8.28 -0.76
N LYS A 338 -2.78 8.39 0.39
CA LYS A 338 -3.36 8.38 1.75
C LYS A 338 -2.41 9.08 2.73
N PRO A 339 -2.83 9.39 3.99
CA PRO A 339 -1.95 9.95 5.02
C PRO A 339 -0.80 9.01 5.44
N ASN A 340 0.23 9.58 6.07
CA ASN A 340 1.36 8.90 6.68
C ASN A 340 2.24 8.08 5.70
N THR A 341 2.32 8.52 4.44
CA THR A 341 3.21 7.96 3.43
C THR A 341 3.66 9.05 2.45
N ASP A 342 4.79 8.84 1.80
CA ASP A 342 5.28 9.65 0.68
C ASP A 342 4.92 9.05 -0.70
N ASP A 343 4.15 7.94 -0.71
CA ASP A 343 3.80 7.24 -1.95
C ASP A 343 2.73 7.98 -2.75
N VAL A 344 3.09 8.29 -4.01
CA VAL A 344 2.24 8.97 -4.99
C VAL A 344 1.86 8.07 -6.18
N ARG A 345 2.17 6.76 -6.09
CA ARG A 345 1.81 5.79 -7.14
C ARG A 345 0.30 5.67 -7.22
N GLU A 346 -0.25 5.78 -8.43
CA GLU A 346 -1.70 5.73 -8.66
C GLU A 346 -2.50 6.66 -7.73
N ALA A 347 -1.86 7.75 -7.25
CA ALA A 347 -2.53 8.72 -6.38
C ALA A 347 -3.59 9.50 -7.17
N PRO A 348 -4.83 9.59 -6.65
CA PRO A 348 -5.90 10.38 -7.28
C PRO A 348 -5.51 11.82 -7.54
N SER A 349 -4.65 12.40 -6.71
CA SER A 349 -4.15 13.78 -6.83
C SER A 349 -3.47 14.05 -8.17
N LEU A 350 -2.56 13.16 -8.59
CA LEU A 350 -1.81 13.35 -9.82
C LEU A 350 -2.69 13.16 -11.06
N GLU A 351 -3.68 12.28 -11.01
CA GLU A 351 -4.66 12.12 -12.09
C GLU A 351 -5.55 13.36 -12.19
N ILE A 352 -6.10 13.84 -11.07
CA ILE A 352 -6.90 15.07 -11.00
C ILE A 352 -6.08 16.26 -11.51
N ALA A 353 -4.80 16.38 -11.10
CA ALA A 353 -3.91 17.44 -11.56
C ALA A 353 -3.74 17.42 -13.10
N ARG A 354 -3.50 16.23 -13.69
CA ARG A 354 -3.38 16.11 -15.15
C ARG A 354 -4.66 16.49 -15.89
N ILE A 355 -5.82 16.06 -15.38
CA ILE A 355 -7.11 16.41 -15.99
C ILE A 355 -7.34 17.93 -15.90
N LEU A 356 -7.10 18.55 -14.74
CA LEU A 356 -7.23 20.00 -14.56
C LEU A 356 -6.29 20.78 -15.49
N ASP A 357 -5.03 20.37 -15.60
CA ASP A 357 -4.04 20.97 -16.49
C ASP A 357 -4.48 20.87 -17.97
N SER A 358 -4.96 19.67 -18.38
CA SER A 358 -5.48 19.46 -19.75
C SER A 358 -6.70 20.33 -20.08
N LEU A 359 -7.46 20.73 -19.06
CA LEU A 359 -8.60 21.66 -19.19
C LEU A 359 -8.20 23.14 -19.06
N GLY A 360 -6.90 23.41 -18.96
CA GLY A 360 -6.32 24.75 -18.91
C GLY A 360 -6.41 25.44 -17.55
N ALA A 361 -6.60 24.70 -16.47
CA ALA A 361 -6.50 25.22 -15.11
C ALA A 361 -5.02 25.35 -14.69
N ARG A 362 -4.73 26.22 -13.75
CA ARG A 362 -3.41 26.34 -13.09
C ARG A 362 -3.48 25.64 -11.75
N VAL A 363 -2.70 24.59 -11.59
CA VAL A 363 -2.76 23.73 -10.40
C VAL A 363 -1.55 23.97 -9.50
N VAL A 364 -1.80 24.10 -8.20
CA VAL A 364 -0.78 24.10 -7.14
C VAL A 364 -1.08 22.95 -6.20
N GLY A 365 -0.07 22.15 -5.86
CA GLY A 365 -0.20 21.03 -4.94
C GLY A 365 0.50 21.30 -3.62
N TYR A 366 -0.10 20.83 -2.54
CA TYR A 366 0.48 20.81 -1.20
C TYR A 366 0.42 19.40 -0.63
N ASP A 367 1.51 18.96 -0.01
CA ASP A 367 1.57 17.74 0.80
C ASP A 367 2.71 17.84 1.83
N PRO A 368 2.50 17.50 3.09
CA PRO A 368 3.52 17.62 4.13
C PRO A 368 4.70 16.68 3.94
N VAL A 369 4.51 15.55 3.26
CA VAL A 369 5.50 14.48 3.13
C VAL A 369 5.82 14.17 1.67
N ALA A 370 4.77 13.97 0.85
CA ALA A 370 4.89 13.47 -0.53
C ALA A 370 5.23 14.56 -1.58
N GLY A 371 5.33 15.84 -1.19
CA GLY A 371 5.52 16.95 -2.13
C GLY A 371 6.70 16.76 -3.09
N LYS A 372 7.86 16.31 -2.58
CA LYS A 372 9.06 16.06 -3.40
C LYS A 372 8.85 14.87 -4.36
N ALA A 373 8.16 13.82 -3.93
CA ALA A 373 7.85 12.65 -4.76
C ALA A 373 6.87 13.03 -5.87
N ALA A 374 5.85 13.81 -5.55
CA ALA A 374 4.87 14.33 -6.53
C ALA A 374 5.53 15.22 -7.59
N ALA A 375 6.40 16.15 -7.18
CA ALA A 375 7.13 17.01 -8.11
C ALA A 375 8.04 16.22 -9.06
N ARG A 376 8.68 15.15 -8.59
CA ARG A 376 9.45 14.23 -9.45
C ARG A 376 8.58 13.49 -10.45
N ARG A 377 7.39 13.05 -10.02
CA ARG A 377 6.45 12.27 -10.85
C ARG A 377 5.70 13.14 -11.87
N MET A 378 5.45 14.41 -11.54
CA MET A 378 4.78 15.41 -12.38
C MET A 378 5.53 16.76 -12.30
N PRO A 379 6.63 16.93 -13.06
CA PRO A 379 7.45 18.16 -13.01
C PRO A 379 6.72 19.46 -13.37
N SER A 380 5.58 19.37 -14.08
CA SER A 380 4.73 20.53 -14.40
C SER A 380 3.89 21.01 -13.21
N LEU A 381 3.71 20.21 -12.17
CA LEU A 381 2.94 20.57 -10.98
C LEU A 381 3.80 21.48 -10.08
N LYS A 382 3.34 22.71 -9.85
CA LYS A 382 3.92 23.55 -8.80
C LYS A 382 3.56 22.96 -7.44
N VAL A 383 4.56 22.62 -6.63
CA VAL A 383 4.38 22.10 -5.27
C VAL A 383 4.88 23.13 -4.26
N VAL A 384 4.10 23.34 -3.20
CA VAL A 384 4.43 24.17 -2.05
C VAL A 384 4.38 23.35 -0.76
N PHE A 385 4.96 23.88 0.34
CA PHE A 385 5.11 23.14 1.59
C PHE A 385 4.35 23.75 2.78
N ASP A 386 3.47 24.71 2.49
CA ASP A 386 2.53 25.30 3.44
C ASP A 386 1.12 25.24 2.82
N PRO A 387 0.09 24.73 3.53
CA PRO A 387 -1.27 24.62 2.99
C PRO A 387 -1.89 25.99 2.68
N TYR A 388 -1.53 27.02 3.44
CA TYR A 388 -2.04 28.37 3.22
C TYR A 388 -1.36 29.06 2.02
N GLU A 389 -0.06 28.79 1.77
CA GLU A 389 0.60 29.20 0.52
C GLU A 389 -0.10 28.57 -0.70
N ALA A 390 -0.51 27.30 -0.57
CA ALA A 390 -1.26 26.64 -1.64
C ALA A 390 -2.61 27.31 -1.93
N LEU A 391 -3.24 27.92 -0.94
CA LEU A 391 -4.56 28.56 -1.05
C LEU A 391 -4.50 30.00 -1.55
N GLU A 392 -3.34 30.66 -1.51
CA GLU A 392 -3.20 32.07 -1.85
C GLU A 392 -3.63 32.38 -3.30
N GLY A 393 -4.67 33.18 -3.45
CA GLY A 393 -5.24 33.58 -4.73
C GLY A 393 -5.93 32.44 -5.50
N MET A 394 -6.27 31.31 -4.88
CA MET A 394 -6.96 30.20 -5.54
C MET A 394 -8.47 30.44 -5.62
N HIS A 395 -9.08 30.08 -6.77
CA HIS A 395 -10.53 30.11 -6.95
C HIS A 395 -11.20 28.87 -6.34
N ALA A 396 -10.45 27.77 -6.25
CA ALA A 396 -10.92 26.53 -5.65
C ALA A 396 -9.79 25.76 -4.96
N ALA A 397 -10.17 24.96 -3.97
CA ALA A 397 -9.31 23.97 -3.33
C ALA A 397 -9.99 22.59 -3.36
N VAL A 398 -9.19 21.54 -3.46
CA VAL A 398 -9.66 20.14 -3.39
C VAL A 398 -8.89 19.45 -2.27
N VAL A 399 -9.57 18.95 -1.26
CA VAL A 399 -8.95 18.05 -0.26
C VAL A 399 -8.85 16.66 -0.88
N VAL A 400 -7.61 16.24 -1.15
CA VAL A 400 -7.34 14.97 -1.85
C VAL A 400 -6.84 13.90 -0.89
N THR A 401 -6.10 14.28 0.15
CA THR A 401 -5.59 13.36 1.17
C THR A 401 -5.96 13.88 2.55
N GLU A 402 -6.47 13.00 3.40
CA GLU A 402 -7.01 13.32 4.71
C GLU A 402 -5.93 13.47 5.80
N TRP A 403 -4.89 14.28 5.54
CA TRP A 403 -3.89 14.61 6.54
C TRP A 403 -4.51 15.27 7.77
N GLU A 404 -3.99 14.98 8.97
CA GLU A 404 -4.53 15.51 10.23
C GLU A 404 -4.52 17.04 10.27
N GLU A 405 -3.48 17.68 9.73
CA GLU A 405 -3.40 19.13 9.65
C GLU A 405 -4.45 19.75 8.73
N LEU A 406 -4.93 19.02 7.70
CA LEU A 406 -6.01 19.47 6.83
C LEU A 406 -7.38 19.33 7.48
N ARG A 407 -7.54 18.44 8.46
CA ARG A 407 -8.74 18.38 9.32
C ARG A 407 -8.83 19.58 10.24
N GLY A 408 -7.69 20.09 10.69
CA GLY A 408 -7.57 21.27 11.57
C GLY A 408 -7.32 22.59 10.80
N LEU A 409 -7.63 22.65 9.50
CA LEU A 409 -7.41 23.86 8.68
C LEU A 409 -8.23 25.03 9.24
N ASP A 410 -7.56 26.17 9.49
CA ASP A 410 -8.23 27.43 9.83
C ASP A 410 -9.00 27.93 8.61
N LEU A 411 -10.30 27.73 8.62
CA LEU A 411 -11.19 28.02 7.49
C LEU A 411 -11.37 29.51 7.24
N ASP A 412 -11.32 30.36 8.28
CA ASP A 412 -11.41 31.83 8.13
C ASP A 412 -10.15 32.35 7.46
N ARG A 413 -8.97 31.87 7.86
CA ARG A 413 -7.71 32.19 7.21
C ARG A 413 -7.69 31.67 5.76
N ALA A 414 -8.16 30.46 5.52
CA ALA A 414 -8.28 29.88 4.18
C ALA A 414 -9.18 30.76 3.28
N ALA A 415 -10.33 31.17 3.79
CA ALA A 415 -11.26 32.03 3.07
C ALA A 415 -10.68 33.43 2.76
N ALA A 416 -9.86 33.97 3.66
CA ALA A 416 -9.21 35.28 3.45
C ALA A 416 -8.15 35.22 2.35
N LEU A 417 -7.49 34.08 2.14
CA LEU A 417 -6.45 33.88 1.12
C LEU A 417 -6.99 33.55 -0.26
N MET A 418 -8.17 32.95 -0.34
CA MET A 418 -8.77 32.52 -1.61
C MET A 418 -9.46 33.66 -2.35
N ASP A 419 -9.38 33.60 -3.69
CA ASP A 419 -10.14 34.48 -4.60
C ASP A 419 -11.54 33.90 -4.89
N GLU A 420 -12.52 34.81 -5.16
CA GLU A 420 -13.87 34.38 -5.54
C GLU A 420 -13.88 33.44 -6.77
N PRO A 421 -14.73 32.40 -6.77
CA PRO A 421 -15.90 32.18 -5.88
C PRO A 421 -15.61 31.37 -4.61
N LYS A 422 -14.37 31.11 -4.24
CA LYS A 422 -13.94 30.39 -3.02
C LYS A 422 -14.64 29.02 -2.89
N VAL A 423 -14.29 28.08 -3.75
CA VAL A 423 -14.87 26.74 -3.77
C VAL A 423 -13.97 25.76 -3.03
N LEU A 424 -14.53 24.93 -2.17
CA LEU A 424 -13.82 23.80 -1.57
C LEU A 424 -14.55 22.50 -1.92
N VAL A 425 -13.83 21.63 -2.64
CA VAL A 425 -14.25 20.23 -2.89
C VAL A 425 -13.60 19.33 -1.85
N ASP A 426 -14.39 18.82 -0.92
CA ASP A 426 -13.90 17.86 0.07
C ASP A 426 -13.96 16.44 -0.49
N GLY A 427 -12.83 15.98 -1.02
CA GLY A 427 -12.69 14.67 -1.63
C GLY A 427 -12.55 13.53 -0.63
N ARG A 428 -12.47 13.83 0.67
CA ARG A 428 -12.27 12.82 1.73
C ARG A 428 -13.30 12.88 2.85
N THR A 429 -14.26 13.80 2.74
CA THR A 429 -15.36 13.97 3.72
C THR A 429 -14.85 14.25 5.15
N VAL A 430 -13.79 15.06 5.27
CA VAL A 430 -13.09 15.30 6.53
C VAL A 430 -13.44 16.62 7.20
N LEU A 431 -14.06 17.54 6.47
CA LEU A 431 -14.47 18.84 6.99
C LEU A 431 -15.98 18.89 7.29
N ASP A 432 -16.39 19.69 8.28
CA ASP A 432 -17.81 19.96 8.53
C ASP A 432 -18.34 20.94 7.48
N PRO A 433 -19.33 20.57 6.66
CA PRO A 433 -19.89 21.45 5.64
C PRO A 433 -20.44 22.77 6.19
N ARG A 434 -20.92 22.76 7.46
CA ARG A 434 -21.49 23.95 8.11
C ARG A 434 -20.39 24.96 8.46
N GLU A 435 -19.26 24.49 8.97
CA GLU A 435 -18.09 25.32 9.30
C GLU A 435 -17.49 25.93 8.04
N VAL A 436 -17.32 25.15 6.98
CA VAL A 436 -16.81 25.64 5.69
C VAL A 436 -17.72 26.71 5.11
N LYS A 437 -19.05 26.49 5.12
CA LYS A 437 -20.02 27.47 4.65
C LYS A 437 -20.06 28.74 5.53
N ALA A 438 -19.90 28.59 6.85
CA ALA A 438 -19.85 29.73 7.79
C ALA A 438 -18.64 30.63 7.56
N ALA A 439 -17.50 30.08 7.15
CA ALA A 439 -16.30 30.83 6.72
C ALA A 439 -16.44 31.53 5.34
N GLY A 440 -17.59 31.39 4.66
CA GLY A 440 -17.85 32.01 3.36
C GLY A 440 -17.28 31.21 2.17
N ILE A 441 -16.95 29.95 2.34
CA ILE A 441 -16.45 29.07 1.30
C ILE A 441 -17.60 28.17 0.79
N ARG A 442 -17.72 28.03 -0.53
CA ARG A 442 -18.70 27.13 -1.16
C ARG A 442 -18.24 25.70 -1.02
N TYR A 443 -18.93 24.91 -0.23
CA TYR A 443 -18.61 23.50 0.03
C TYR A 443 -19.26 22.56 -1.00
N ARG A 444 -18.46 21.59 -1.47
CA ARG A 444 -18.92 20.41 -2.23
C ARG A 444 -18.22 19.16 -1.68
N GLY A 445 -19.00 18.21 -1.16
CA GLY A 445 -18.50 16.92 -0.70
C GLY A 445 -18.89 15.78 -1.63
N PHE A 446 -18.58 14.55 -1.23
CA PHE A 446 -19.05 13.30 -1.84
C PHE A 446 -20.10 12.68 -0.93
N GLY A 447 -21.35 12.55 -1.42
CA GLY A 447 -22.48 12.06 -0.63
C GLY A 447 -22.93 12.98 0.49
N ARG A 448 -22.54 14.27 0.45
CA ARG A 448 -22.95 15.35 1.37
C ARG A 448 -23.23 16.63 0.58
N GLY A 449 -24.30 17.30 0.88
CA GLY A 449 -24.73 18.55 0.24
C GLY A 449 -24.47 19.81 1.05
#